data_7d42797074d1c3a14f15f2e7c232b01a
#
_entry.id   7d42797074d1c3a14f15f2e7c232b01a
#
_cell.length_a   1.000
_cell.length_b   1.000
_cell.length_c   1.000
_cell.angle_alpha   90.00
_cell.angle_beta   90.00
_cell.angle_gamma   90.00
#
_symmetry.space_group_name_H-M   'P 1'
#
loop_
_entity.id
_entity.type
_entity.pdbx_description
1 polymer ?
#
loop_
_entity_poly.entity_id
_entity_poly.type
_entity_poly.pdbx_seq_one_letter_code
_entity_poly.pdbx_strand_id
1 'polypeptide(L)'
;MNNPYIREVTVSSFSGTGTARGLAKIYGILANGGSDGGKTLLSPTAIKTLATPVVYGADYVMITGEQTSIGRGTMYLTNPKVISYMLQWADAY
;
A
#
# COMPACT_ATOMS: atom_id res chain seq x y z
N MET A 1 0.28 -19.58 -7.57
CA MET A 1 -0.95 -18.83 -7.30
C MET A 1 -1.94 -18.76 -8.49
N ASN A 2 -1.57 -19.11 -9.71
CA ASN A 2 -2.50 -19.11 -10.86
C ASN A 2 -3.26 -20.43 -11.07
N ASN A 3 -3.15 -21.39 -10.16
CA ASN A 3 -3.90 -22.63 -10.23
C ASN A 3 -5.37 -22.38 -9.84
N PRO A 4 -6.37 -22.77 -10.67
CA PRO A 4 -7.79 -22.59 -10.37
C PRO A 4 -8.22 -23.16 -9.02
N TYR A 5 -7.72 -24.34 -8.69
CA TYR A 5 -8.05 -25.01 -7.42
C TYR A 5 -7.56 -24.23 -6.18
N ILE A 6 -6.44 -23.52 -6.29
CA ILE A 6 -5.93 -22.69 -5.20
C ILE A 6 -6.78 -21.42 -5.04
N ARG A 7 -7.38 -20.92 -6.14
CA ARG A 7 -8.26 -19.75 -6.09
C ARG A 7 -9.60 -20.02 -5.42
N GLU A 8 -10.03 -21.28 -5.37
CA GLU A 8 -11.25 -21.69 -4.68
C GLU A 8 -11.08 -21.73 -3.16
N VAL A 9 -9.84 -21.81 -2.70
CA VAL A 9 -9.54 -21.80 -1.26
C VAL A 9 -9.54 -20.36 -0.76
N THR A 10 -10.49 -20.04 0.11
CA THR A 10 -10.59 -18.70 0.70
C THR A 10 -9.63 -18.56 1.87
N VAL A 11 -8.55 -17.84 1.66
CA VAL A 11 -7.62 -17.41 2.72
C VAL A 11 -7.65 -15.89 2.78
N SER A 12 -8.32 -15.33 3.78
CA SER A 12 -8.60 -13.90 3.89
C SER A 12 -7.35 -13.00 3.85
N SER A 13 -6.19 -13.53 4.22
CA SER A 13 -4.94 -12.78 4.24
C SER A 13 -4.26 -12.64 2.88
N PHE A 14 -4.58 -13.48 1.88
CA PHE A 14 -3.89 -13.42 0.58
C PHE A 14 -4.67 -13.95 -0.63
N SER A 15 -5.97 -14.31 -0.48
CA SER A 15 -6.77 -14.83 -1.59
C SER A 15 -7.34 -13.75 -2.51
N GLY A 16 -6.99 -12.50 -2.30
CA GLY A 16 -7.43 -11.42 -3.18
C GLY A 16 -6.91 -11.63 -4.60
N THR A 17 -7.80 -11.59 -5.59
CA THR A 17 -7.45 -11.68 -7.00
C THR A 17 -7.90 -10.43 -7.74
N GLY A 18 -7.08 -9.98 -8.67
CA GLY A 18 -7.37 -8.81 -9.47
C GLY A 18 -6.49 -8.76 -10.72
N THR A 19 -6.77 -7.82 -11.60
CA THR A 19 -5.92 -7.54 -12.75
C THR A 19 -4.84 -6.53 -12.38
N ALA A 20 -3.66 -6.62 -13.01
CA ALA A 20 -2.60 -5.63 -12.84
C ALA A 20 -3.08 -4.21 -13.18
N ARG A 21 -3.92 -4.07 -14.21
CA ARG A 21 -4.51 -2.79 -14.62
C ARG A 21 -5.46 -2.23 -13.54
N GLY A 22 -6.30 -3.09 -12.95
CA GLY A 22 -7.21 -2.68 -11.87
C GLY A 22 -6.44 -2.21 -10.64
N LEU A 23 -5.40 -2.94 -10.25
CA LEU A 23 -4.54 -2.58 -9.13
C LEU A 23 -3.80 -1.26 -9.40
N ALA A 24 -3.19 -1.11 -10.57
CA ALA A 24 -2.51 0.12 -10.97
C ALA A 24 -3.46 1.33 -10.95
N LYS A 25 -4.72 1.15 -11.37
CA LYS A 25 -5.72 2.22 -11.32
C LYS A 25 -6.04 2.64 -9.89
N ILE A 26 -6.22 1.68 -8.98
CA ILE A 26 -6.48 1.97 -7.55
C ILE A 26 -5.31 2.76 -6.94
N TYR A 27 -4.09 2.28 -7.13
CA TYR A 27 -2.90 2.97 -6.61
C TYR A 27 -2.68 4.33 -7.28
N GLY A 28 -3.00 4.47 -8.56
CA GLY A 28 -2.98 5.75 -9.26
C GLY A 28 -3.95 6.77 -8.66
N ILE A 29 -5.17 6.33 -8.31
CA ILE A 29 -6.14 7.18 -7.61
C ILE A 29 -5.62 7.60 -6.24
N LEU A 30 -5.02 6.67 -5.48
CA LEU A 30 -4.45 6.97 -4.17
C LEU A 30 -3.29 7.97 -4.28
N ALA A 31 -2.40 7.79 -5.25
CA ALA A 31 -1.27 8.69 -5.52
C ALA A 31 -1.73 10.10 -5.94
N ASN A 32 -2.88 10.20 -6.61
CA ASN A 32 -3.50 11.46 -7.00
C ASN A 32 -4.41 12.06 -5.91
N GLY A 33 -4.15 11.75 -4.65
CA GLY A 33 -4.90 12.32 -3.53
C GLY A 33 -6.32 11.76 -3.35
N GLY A 34 -6.58 10.57 -3.89
CA GLY A 34 -7.82 9.83 -3.69
C GLY A 34 -8.90 10.04 -4.74
N SER A 35 -8.62 10.83 -5.80
CA SER A 35 -9.60 11.13 -6.86
C SER A 35 -9.00 10.97 -8.25
N ASP A 36 -9.83 10.56 -9.21
CA ASP A 36 -9.48 10.49 -10.63
C ASP A 36 -10.74 10.65 -11.49
N GLY A 37 -10.66 11.51 -12.53
CA GLY A 37 -11.74 11.72 -13.50
C GLY A 37 -13.09 12.11 -12.89
N GLY A 38 -13.09 12.89 -11.81
CA GLY A 38 -14.29 13.32 -11.10
C GLY A 38 -14.90 12.27 -10.16
N LYS A 39 -14.26 11.11 -10.02
CA LYS A 39 -14.63 10.08 -9.05
C LYS A 39 -13.68 10.12 -7.86
N THR A 40 -14.23 10.23 -6.66
CA THR A 40 -13.47 10.19 -5.41
C THR A 40 -13.61 8.80 -4.79
N LEU A 41 -12.48 8.12 -4.62
CA LEU A 41 -12.38 6.85 -3.92
C LEU A 41 -12.18 7.06 -2.42
N LEU A 42 -11.28 7.96 -2.08
CA LEU A 42 -10.98 8.35 -0.70
C LEU A 42 -10.85 9.87 -0.59
N SER A 43 -11.28 10.42 0.54
CA SER A 43 -11.06 11.83 0.84
C SER A 43 -9.57 12.13 1.09
N PRO A 44 -9.11 13.38 0.89
CA PRO A 44 -7.74 13.77 1.23
C PRO A 44 -7.37 13.48 2.69
N THR A 45 -8.32 13.62 3.60
CA THR A 45 -8.15 13.29 5.02
C THR A 45 -7.93 11.79 5.22
N ALA A 46 -8.68 10.94 4.50
CA ALA A 46 -8.49 9.49 4.55
C ALA A 46 -7.13 9.09 3.98
N ILE A 47 -6.68 9.70 2.87
CA ILE A 47 -5.34 9.48 2.31
C ILE A 47 -4.27 9.83 3.34
N LYS A 48 -4.37 10.98 3.99
CA LYS A 48 -3.44 11.40 5.03
C LYS A 48 -3.42 10.42 6.21
N THR A 49 -4.59 9.91 6.60
CA THR A 49 -4.70 8.89 7.66
C THR A 49 -4.03 7.58 7.27
N LEU A 50 -4.21 7.13 6.01
CA LEU A 50 -3.52 5.96 5.48
C LEU A 50 -2.00 6.15 5.43
N ALA A 51 -1.54 7.34 5.09
CA ALA A 51 -0.12 7.68 5.01
C ALA A 51 0.56 7.85 6.37
N THR A 52 -0.19 7.81 7.47
CA THR A 52 0.35 8.02 8.83
C THR A 52 0.64 6.67 9.49
N PRO A 53 1.90 6.34 9.80
CA PRO A 53 2.26 5.15 10.55
C PRO A 53 1.60 5.14 11.94
N VAL A 54 1.16 3.95 12.38
CA VAL A 54 0.55 3.73 13.70
C VAL A 54 1.49 2.94 14.60
N VAL A 55 2.21 1.99 13.99
CA VAL A 55 3.17 1.13 14.70
C VAL A 55 4.50 1.18 13.96
N TYR A 56 5.56 1.25 14.72
CA TYR A 56 6.93 1.18 14.22
C TYR A 56 7.72 0.18 15.04
N GLY A 57 8.47 -0.71 14.40
CA GLY A 57 9.27 -1.70 15.09
C GLY A 57 9.79 -2.80 14.18
N ALA A 58 10.51 -3.75 14.76
CA ALA A 58 10.98 -4.90 14.03
C ALA A 58 9.81 -5.81 13.62
N ASP A 59 9.81 -6.23 12.36
CA ASP A 59 8.79 -7.15 11.85
C ASP A 59 9.16 -8.58 12.18
N TYR A 60 8.48 -9.14 13.16
CA TYR A 60 8.64 -10.55 13.56
C TYR A 60 7.78 -11.51 12.74
N VAL A 61 6.78 -11.02 12.01
CA VAL A 61 5.89 -11.84 11.20
C VAL A 61 6.56 -12.23 9.89
N MET A 62 7.23 -11.30 9.26
CA MET A 62 7.99 -11.55 8.02
C MET A 62 9.38 -12.13 8.28
N ILE A 63 9.77 -12.27 9.56
CA ILE A 63 11.04 -12.89 10.01
C ILE A 63 12.28 -12.19 9.44
N THR A 64 12.14 -11.01 8.90
CA THR A 64 13.26 -10.26 8.32
C THR A 64 14.10 -9.52 9.36
N GLY A 65 13.54 -9.28 10.55
CA GLY A 65 14.17 -8.44 11.58
C GLY A 65 14.33 -6.96 11.15
N GLU A 66 13.83 -6.62 9.97
CA GLU A 66 13.90 -5.26 9.46
C GLU A 66 12.89 -4.36 10.17
N GLN A 67 13.26 -3.10 10.31
CA GLN A 67 12.34 -2.10 10.85
C GLN A 67 11.24 -1.82 9.83
N THR A 68 10.00 -2.00 10.23
CA THR A 68 8.82 -1.70 9.42
C THR A 68 7.93 -0.69 10.12
N SER A 69 7.18 0.06 9.33
CA SER A 69 6.13 0.92 9.82
C SER A 69 4.80 0.42 9.28
N ILE A 70 3.82 0.24 10.14
CA ILE A 70 2.49 -0.23 9.78
C ILE A 70 1.51 0.90 10.02
N GLY A 71 0.76 1.24 8.98
CA GLY A 71 -0.35 2.19 9.04
C GLY A 71 -1.70 1.49 9.10
N ARG A 72 -2.76 2.24 8.86
CA ARG A 72 -4.13 1.74 8.79
C ARG A 72 -4.41 1.17 7.40
N GLY A 73 -4.08 -0.12 7.21
CA GLY A 73 -4.25 -0.82 5.93
C GLY A 73 -3.06 -0.68 4.97
N THR A 74 -1.95 -0.14 5.44
CA THR A 74 -0.72 0.03 4.67
C THR A 74 0.49 -0.44 5.46
N MET A 75 1.49 -0.96 4.76
CA MET A 75 2.78 -1.31 5.33
C MET A 75 3.85 -0.46 4.63
N TYR A 76 4.72 0.15 5.40
CA TYR A 76 5.83 0.96 4.90
C TYR A 76 7.13 0.20 5.14
N LEU A 77 7.79 -0.15 4.07
CA LEU A 77 9.14 -0.67 4.15
C LEU A 77 10.10 0.49 4.39
N THR A 78 10.79 0.47 5.51
CA THR A 78 11.84 1.45 5.81
C THR A 78 13.12 1.12 5.05
N ASN A 79 13.07 1.21 3.73
CA ASN A 79 14.28 1.22 2.94
C ASN A 79 14.77 2.67 2.84
N PRO A 80 15.92 3.02 3.44
CA PRO A 80 16.45 4.40 3.39
C PRO A 80 16.61 4.93 1.96
N LYS A 81 16.86 4.05 1.00
CA LYS A 81 16.94 4.42 -0.42
C LYS A 81 15.56 4.76 -1.01
N VAL A 82 14.51 4.04 -0.63
CA VAL A 82 13.14 4.32 -1.10
C VAL A 82 12.59 5.59 -0.46
N ILE A 83 12.87 5.82 0.81
CA ILE A 83 12.48 7.06 1.49
C ILE A 83 13.15 8.26 0.84
N SER A 84 14.44 8.18 0.50
CA SER A 84 15.13 9.27 -0.18
C SER A 84 14.53 9.57 -1.56
N TYR A 85 14.12 8.55 -2.31
CA TYR A 85 13.44 8.73 -3.59
C TYR A 85 12.03 9.31 -3.42
N MET A 86 11.25 8.89 -2.45
CA MET A 86 9.91 9.43 -2.19
C MET A 86 9.97 10.89 -1.70
N LEU A 87 10.92 11.23 -0.85
CA LEU A 87 11.13 12.61 -0.42
C LEU A 87 11.59 13.51 -1.58
N GLN A 88 12.44 13.00 -2.46
CA GLN A 88 12.89 13.72 -3.65
C GLN A 88 11.74 14.01 -4.64
N TRP A 89 10.72 13.14 -4.69
CA TRP A 89 9.52 13.36 -5.49
C TRP A 89 8.54 14.33 -4.81
N ALA A 90 8.46 14.33 -3.49
CA ALA A 90 7.58 15.23 -2.75
C ALA A 90 8.06 16.70 -2.79
N ASP A 91 9.38 16.92 -2.89
CA ASP A 91 9.97 18.25 -3.00
C ASP A 91 9.99 18.78 -4.45
N ALA A 92 9.61 17.96 -5.44
CA ALA A 92 9.61 18.34 -6.86
C ALA A 92 8.24 18.85 -7.36
N TYR A 93 7.21 18.90 -6.50
CA TYR A 93 5.86 19.40 -6.76
C TYR A 93 5.36 20.28 -5.61
#